data_ede7922dadadd4082f90480e768b5c4f
#
_entry.id   ede7922dadadd4082f90480e768b5c4f
#
_cell.length_a   1.000
_cell.length_b   1.000
_cell.length_c   1.000
_cell.angle_alpha   90.00
_cell.angle_beta   90.00
_cell.angle_gamma   90.00
#
_symmetry.space_group_name_H-M   'P 1'
#
loop_
_entity.id
_entity.type
_entity.pdbx_description
1 polymer ?
#
loop_
_entity_poly.entity_id
_entity_poly.type
_entity_poly.pdbx_seq_one_letter_code
_entity_poly.pdbx_strand_id
1 'polypeptide(L)'
;MNDIVQKYFNLFPFPHPINIIDLINKGLREPYDIVDEKKYIFPDDIDKRISNVLVTGCGFNQALYHATRNPNINFTAVDFSNPVKEHIIRYCDEHKVDNLSFIYDDYISLNNIKFDLIYATDVINYSKTPKDSLLHLHSLLNDNGALILSLPSSYYYDSIELIKKNFNFLELSFESNDDIDFAFNLVQGLLSVHPSKVNIHDLKTKQIINKFDFIYRFMTPVNNHYNIHNLFDLISSCDLFFQNWNYNSDYSPKALFWDENINLPGIINKFDDKDLLQTWDTVLNIKGPFSTSQKLTFSLRKKYNPNFMKDLINHDDSLIYIRPNHIIQKNPTMTATFFSRTNYKRTLKEDEAAILALLSQPTSKNNLLKLTGYSLDELNDILDRLWAYSAISYYKE
;
A
#
# COMPACT_ATOMS: atom_id res chain seq x y z
N MET A 1 -23.21 -9.05 5.99
CA MET A 1 -21.98 -9.80 6.37
C MET A 1 -21.85 -11.10 5.59
N ASN A 2 -20.66 -11.53 5.29
CA ASN A 2 -20.41 -12.83 4.68
C ASN A 2 -20.02 -13.80 5.80
N ASP A 3 -20.98 -14.60 6.31
CA ASP A 3 -20.80 -15.50 7.46
C ASP A 3 -19.58 -16.43 7.31
N ILE A 4 -19.30 -16.86 6.08
CA ILE A 4 -18.13 -17.72 5.80
C ILE A 4 -16.79 -16.97 5.96
N VAL A 5 -16.75 -15.68 5.64
CA VAL A 5 -15.56 -14.83 5.83
C VAL A 5 -15.31 -14.58 7.31
N GLN A 6 -16.38 -14.27 8.07
CA GLN A 6 -16.27 -14.10 9.51
C GLN A 6 -15.79 -15.39 10.19
N LYS A 7 -16.37 -16.54 9.81
CA LYS A 7 -15.94 -17.85 10.32
C LYS A 7 -14.47 -18.11 10.02
N TYR A 8 -14.03 -17.81 8.79
CA TYR A 8 -12.65 -17.98 8.38
C TYR A 8 -11.69 -17.13 9.24
N PHE A 9 -11.92 -15.82 9.41
CA PHE A 9 -11.03 -14.95 10.18
C PHE A 9 -11.12 -15.14 11.70
N ASN A 10 -12.15 -15.79 12.22
CA ASN A 10 -12.17 -16.26 13.61
C ASN A 10 -11.27 -17.48 13.82
N LEU A 11 -11.16 -18.37 12.81
CA LEU A 11 -10.28 -19.53 12.86
C LEU A 11 -8.82 -19.17 12.53
N PHE A 12 -8.61 -18.29 11.55
CA PHE A 12 -7.32 -17.93 10.99
C PHE A 12 -7.15 -16.40 10.92
N PRO A 13 -7.09 -15.72 12.08
CA PRO A 13 -6.92 -14.27 12.09
C PRO A 13 -5.55 -13.87 11.52
N PHE A 14 -5.53 -12.85 10.66
CA PHE A 14 -4.34 -12.41 9.92
C PHE A 14 -4.24 -10.87 9.92
N PRO A 15 -3.02 -10.29 9.88
CA PRO A 15 -1.71 -10.90 10.10
C PRO A 15 -1.48 -11.29 11.56
N HIS A 16 -0.39 -12.01 11.88
CA HIS A 16 -0.04 -12.30 13.28
C HIS A 16 0.23 -11.02 14.08
N PRO A 17 -0.05 -11.03 15.39
CA PRO A 17 0.37 -9.94 16.28
C PRO A 17 1.89 -9.75 16.23
N ILE A 18 2.30 -8.49 16.16
CA ILE A 18 3.71 -8.10 16.24
C ILE A 18 3.92 -7.13 17.40
N ASN A 19 5.16 -6.97 17.82
CA ASN A 19 5.49 -5.96 18.82
C ASN A 19 5.49 -4.57 18.17
N ILE A 20 4.41 -3.81 18.36
CA ILE A 20 4.21 -2.48 17.78
C ILE A 20 5.27 -1.49 18.26
N ILE A 21 5.63 -1.52 19.54
CA ILE A 21 6.67 -0.63 20.10
C ILE A 21 8.02 -0.89 19.44
N ASP A 22 8.38 -2.17 19.29
CA ASP A 22 9.63 -2.57 18.62
C ASP A 22 9.64 -2.14 17.14
N LEU A 23 8.52 -2.30 16.42
CA LEU A 23 8.36 -1.84 15.04
C LEU A 23 8.59 -0.33 14.93
N ILE A 24 7.95 0.46 15.80
CA ILE A 24 8.09 1.92 15.85
C ILE A 24 9.54 2.32 16.17
N ASN A 25 10.15 1.68 17.16
CA ASN A 25 11.54 1.96 17.58
C ASN A 25 12.56 1.62 16.49
N LYS A 26 12.33 0.59 15.70
CA LYS A 26 13.14 0.25 14.53
C LYS A 26 12.95 1.20 13.33
N GLY A 27 12.05 2.16 13.43
CA GLY A 27 11.76 3.10 12.36
C GLY A 27 10.97 2.49 11.21
N LEU A 28 10.38 1.30 11.38
CA LEU A 28 9.50 0.69 10.39
C LEU A 28 8.17 1.46 10.34
N ARG A 29 7.58 1.55 9.15
CA ARG A 29 6.38 2.35 8.89
C ARG A 29 5.29 1.53 8.23
N GLU A 30 4.05 1.73 8.68
CA GLU A 30 2.88 1.30 7.94
C GLU A 30 2.64 2.23 6.73
N PRO A 31 2.05 1.72 5.65
CA PRO A 31 1.66 2.54 4.51
C PRO A 31 0.76 3.71 4.93
N TYR A 32 1.03 4.89 4.37
CA TYR A 32 0.28 6.11 4.65
C TYR A 32 0.27 6.51 6.14
N ASP A 33 1.42 6.36 6.81
CA ASP A 33 1.60 6.82 8.19
C ASP A 33 1.31 8.32 8.31
N ILE A 34 0.37 8.70 9.19
CA ILE A 34 -0.10 10.08 9.33
C ILE A 34 1.04 11.03 9.71
N VAL A 35 1.96 10.61 10.59
CA VAL A 35 3.07 11.46 11.05
C VAL A 35 3.98 11.84 9.89
N ASP A 36 4.32 10.85 9.06
CA ASP A 36 5.33 11.02 8.01
C ASP A 36 4.71 11.42 6.66
N GLU A 37 3.42 11.12 6.43
CA GLU A 37 2.81 11.16 5.10
C GLU A 37 1.53 11.99 4.99
N LYS A 38 1.16 12.74 6.03
CA LYS A 38 -0.04 13.60 5.98
C LYS A 38 -0.07 14.49 4.73
N LYS A 39 1.06 15.09 4.37
CA LYS A 39 1.18 15.94 3.18
C LYS A 39 1.03 15.15 1.88
N TYR A 40 1.38 13.88 1.89
CA TYR A 40 1.19 13.00 0.74
C TYR A 40 -0.26 12.56 0.59
N ILE A 41 -0.96 12.37 1.70
CA ILE A 41 -2.41 12.06 1.71
C ILE A 41 -3.23 13.29 1.34
N PHE A 42 -2.84 14.48 1.84
CA PHE A 42 -3.54 15.75 1.65
C PHE A 42 -2.60 16.81 1.04
N PRO A 43 -2.16 16.63 -0.22
CA PRO A 43 -1.18 17.54 -0.82
C PRO A 43 -1.72 18.92 -1.17
N ASP A 44 -3.04 19.07 -1.21
CA ASP A 44 -3.79 20.31 -1.45
C ASP A 44 -4.28 20.98 -0.15
N ASP A 45 -4.00 20.38 1.01
CA ASP A 45 -4.42 20.87 2.33
C ASP A 45 -3.40 20.45 3.38
N ILE A 46 -2.22 21.07 3.38
CA ILE A 46 -1.09 20.71 4.25
C ILE A 46 -1.39 20.94 5.74
N ASP A 47 -2.28 21.87 6.04
CA ASP A 47 -2.71 22.19 7.39
C ASP A 47 -3.91 21.35 7.84
N LYS A 48 -4.35 20.41 6.99
CA LYS A 48 -5.45 19.51 7.30
C LYS A 48 -5.34 18.97 8.72
N ARG A 49 -6.31 19.30 9.55
CA ARG A 49 -6.46 18.69 10.86
C ARG A 49 -7.14 17.35 10.71
N ILE A 50 -6.45 16.29 11.11
CA ILE A 50 -7.00 14.93 11.23
C ILE A 50 -7.35 14.74 12.71
N SER A 51 -8.61 14.52 13.01
CA SER A 51 -9.11 14.37 14.39
C SER A 51 -9.74 13.00 14.62
N ASN A 52 -10.42 12.44 13.61
CA ASN A 52 -11.12 11.17 13.72
C ASN A 52 -10.71 10.24 12.56
N VAL A 53 -10.20 9.08 12.89
CA VAL A 53 -9.72 8.08 11.95
C VAL A 53 -10.43 6.76 12.17
N LEU A 54 -10.88 6.13 11.08
CA LEU A 54 -11.43 4.78 11.08
C LEU A 54 -10.40 3.80 10.54
N VAL A 55 -10.25 2.66 11.20
CA VAL A 55 -9.49 1.50 10.70
C VAL A 55 -10.44 0.32 10.62
N THR A 56 -10.87 -0.01 9.39
CA THR A 56 -11.79 -1.14 9.15
C THR A 56 -11.03 -2.43 8.93
N GLY A 57 -11.55 -3.57 9.42
CA GLY A 57 -10.85 -4.84 9.35
C GLY A 57 -9.45 -4.70 9.94
N CYS A 58 -9.36 -4.08 11.13
CA CYS A 58 -8.11 -3.55 11.68
C CYS A 58 -7.05 -4.62 11.97
N GLY A 59 -7.45 -5.88 12.05
CA GLY A 59 -6.56 -6.97 12.44
C GLY A 59 -5.86 -6.70 13.76
N PHE A 60 -4.75 -7.38 14.02
CA PHE A 60 -4.02 -7.24 15.28
C PHE A 60 -3.17 -5.98 15.39
N ASN A 61 -2.76 -5.36 14.27
CA ASN A 61 -1.61 -4.45 14.29
C ASN A 61 -1.92 -3.02 13.85
N GLN A 62 -2.67 -2.83 12.76
CA GLN A 62 -2.77 -1.54 12.07
C GLN A 62 -3.36 -0.43 12.95
N ALA A 63 -4.48 -0.71 13.63
CA ALA A 63 -5.09 0.30 14.50
C ALA A 63 -4.19 0.64 15.70
N LEU A 64 -3.55 -0.36 16.30
CA LEU A 64 -2.61 -0.15 17.42
C LEU A 64 -1.40 0.66 17.00
N TYR A 65 -0.84 0.38 15.81
CA TYR A 65 0.28 1.15 15.28
C TYR A 65 -0.07 2.63 15.11
N HIS A 66 -1.16 2.92 14.42
CA HIS A 66 -1.56 4.30 14.16
C HIS A 66 -1.94 5.05 15.45
N ALA A 67 -2.69 4.42 16.37
CA ALA A 67 -3.09 5.04 17.63
C ALA A 67 -1.87 5.33 18.53
N THR A 68 -0.93 4.39 18.64
CA THR A 68 0.30 4.56 19.43
C THR A 68 1.16 5.72 18.91
N ARG A 69 1.26 5.86 17.57
CA ARG A 69 2.05 6.95 16.96
C ARG A 69 1.39 8.32 16.99
N ASN A 70 0.06 8.37 17.15
CA ASN A 70 -0.72 9.60 17.03
C ASN A 70 -1.61 9.81 18.26
N PRO A 71 -1.06 10.07 19.46
CA PRO A 71 -1.84 10.11 20.71
C PRO A 71 -2.91 11.22 20.75
N ASN A 72 -2.83 12.22 19.87
CA ASN A 72 -3.76 13.34 19.80
C ASN A 72 -4.88 13.15 18.76
N ILE A 73 -4.96 11.98 18.12
CA ILE A 73 -5.97 11.64 17.12
C ILE A 73 -6.86 10.53 17.68
N ASN A 74 -8.18 10.64 17.52
CA ASN A 74 -9.12 9.61 17.92
C ASN A 74 -9.22 8.53 16.86
N PHE A 75 -8.98 7.29 17.23
CA PHE A 75 -9.10 6.14 16.35
C PHE A 75 -10.32 5.31 16.72
N THR A 76 -11.06 4.88 15.71
CA THR A 76 -12.10 3.86 15.79
C THR A 76 -11.61 2.65 15.01
N ALA A 77 -11.39 1.54 15.69
CA ALA A 77 -11.07 0.26 15.06
C ALA A 77 -12.33 -0.60 14.97
N VAL A 78 -12.56 -1.23 13.83
CA VAL A 78 -13.71 -2.13 13.63
C VAL A 78 -13.22 -3.45 13.08
N ASP A 79 -13.57 -4.54 13.75
CA ASP A 79 -13.29 -5.90 13.31
C ASP A 79 -14.31 -6.88 13.89
N PHE A 80 -14.67 -7.89 13.13
CA PHE A 80 -15.61 -8.94 13.55
C PHE A 80 -14.92 -10.19 14.12
N SER A 81 -13.58 -10.19 14.22
CA SER A 81 -12.80 -11.30 14.75
C SER A 81 -12.66 -11.19 16.27
N ASN A 82 -13.10 -12.22 16.99
CA ASN A 82 -12.99 -12.25 18.46
C ASN A 82 -11.53 -12.28 18.94
N PRO A 83 -10.61 -13.05 18.36
CA PRO A 83 -9.20 -12.98 18.72
C PRO A 83 -8.59 -11.58 18.56
N VAL A 84 -8.98 -10.82 17.52
CA VAL A 84 -8.54 -9.44 17.31
C VAL A 84 -9.05 -8.55 18.44
N LYS A 85 -10.35 -8.63 18.79
CA LYS A 85 -10.95 -7.88 19.89
C LYS A 85 -10.18 -8.09 21.20
N GLU A 86 -9.95 -9.34 21.59
CA GLU A 86 -9.25 -9.67 22.83
C GLU A 86 -7.84 -9.11 22.87
N HIS A 87 -7.14 -9.18 21.73
CA HIS A 87 -5.78 -8.64 21.60
C HIS A 87 -5.75 -7.11 21.71
N ILE A 88 -6.62 -6.41 20.98
CA ILE A 88 -6.67 -4.94 20.97
C ILE A 88 -6.97 -4.40 22.37
N ILE A 89 -7.99 -4.95 23.05
CA ILE A 89 -8.35 -4.52 24.41
C ILE A 89 -7.18 -4.72 25.38
N ARG A 90 -6.59 -5.91 25.38
CA ARG A 90 -5.42 -6.21 26.24
C ARG A 90 -4.25 -5.27 25.97
N TYR A 91 -3.89 -5.05 24.68
CA TYR A 91 -2.80 -4.16 24.34
C TYR A 91 -3.06 -2.71 24.80
N CYS A 92 -4.26 -2.19 24.60
CA CYS A 92 -4.62 -0.84 25.03
C CYS A 92 -4.50 -0.69 26.54
N ASP A 93 -4.94 -1.67 27.32
CA ASP A 93 -4.84 -1.68 28.79
C ASP A 93 -3.37 -1.73 29.27
N GLU A 94 -2.55 -2.60 28.64
CA GLU A 94 -1.14 -2.78 29.00
C GLU A 94 -0.28 -1.55 28.65
N HIS A 95 -0.53 -0.93 27.50
CA HIS A 95 0.30 0.18 26.98
C HIS A 95 -0.33 1.56 27.13
N LYS A 96 -1.50 1.67 27.79
CA LYS A 96 -2.20 2.93 28.04
C LYS A 96 -2.50 3.70 26.75
N VAL A 97 -3.08 2.99 25.77
CA VAL A 97 -3.52 3.58 24.49
C VAL A 97 -4.98 4.02 24.66
N ASP A 98 -5.19 5.28 25.09
CA ASP A 98 -6.51 5.79 25.48
C ASP A 98 -7.29 6.43 24.31
N ASN A 99 -6.63 6.60 23.16
CA ASN A 99 -7.19 7.24 21.96
C ASN A 99 -7.73 6.24 20.92
N LEU A 100 -7.89 4.97 21.28
CA LEU A 100 -8.42 3.91 20.42
C LEU A 100 -9.70 3.31 21.00
N SER A 101 -10.81 3.42 20.26
CA SER A 101 -12.07 2.73 20.55
C SER A 101 -12.25 1.54 19.63
N PHE A 102 -12.62 0.38 20.17
CA PHE A 102 -12.83 -0.83 19.38
C PHE A 102 -14.33 -1.18 19.28
N ILE A 103 -14.80 -1.44 18.06
CA ILE A 103 -16.15 -1.89 17.76
C ILE A 103 -16.07 -3.32 17.22
N TYR A 104 -16.69 -4.27 17.95
CA TYR A 104 -16.79 -5.66 17.54
C TYR A 104 -18.00 -5.85 16.63
N ASP A 105 -17.83 -5.55 15.35
CA ASP A 105 -18.88 -5.65 14.33
C ASP A 105 -18.27 -5.61 12.92
N ASP A 106 -19.13 -5.72 11.91
CA ASP A 106 -18.78 -5.38 10.52
C ASP A 106 -18.84 -3.85 10.34
N TYR A 107 -17.87 -3.28 9.61
CA TYR A 107 -17.83 -1.84 9.32
C TYR A 107 -19.09 -1.33 8.60
N ILE A 108 -19.84 -2.21 7.91
CA ILE A 108 -21.11 -1.89 7.24
C ILE A 108 -22.19 -1.47 8.25
N SER A 109 -22.08 -1.86 9.53
CA SER A 109 -23.02 -1.44 10.58
C SER A 109 -22.85 0.02 11.02
N LEU A 110 -21.72 0.65 10.69
CA LEU A 110 -21.43 2.02 11.07
C LEU A 110 -22.33 3.00 10.30
N ASN A 111 -23.03 3.85 11.02
CA ASN A 111 -23.90 4.86 10.43
C ASN A 111 -23.80 6.19 11.18
N ASN A 112 -24.06 7.29 10.50
CA ASN A 112 -24.12 8.64 11.09
C ASN A 112 -22.85 9.11 11.81
N ILE A 113 -21.70 8.52 11.45
CA ILE A 113 -20.37 8.91 11.93
C ILE A 113 -19.53 9.32 10.73
N LYS A 114 -18.69 10.33 10.89
CA LYS A 114 -17.82 10.85 9.84
C LYS A 114 -16.36 10.85 10.28
N PHE A 115 -15.48 10.52 9.34
CA PHE A 115 -14.04 10.41 9.56
C PHE A 115 -13.26 11.28 8.59
N ASP A 116 -12.15 11.82 9.06
CA ASP A 116 -11.21 12.58 8.23
C ASP A 116 -10.34 11.65 7.37
N LEU A 117 -10.06 10.47 7.89
CA LEU A 117 -9.26 9.45 7.24
C LEU A 117 -9.82 8.07 7.56
N ILE A 118 -9.89 7.21 6.55
CA ILE A 118 -10.30 5.80 6.71
C ILE A 118 -9.19 4.92 6.13
N TYR A 119 -8.77 3.91 6.88
CA TYR A 119 -7.94 2.81 6.41
C TYR A 119 -8.81 1.59 6.18
N ALA A 120 -8.74 1.02 4.97
CA ALA A 120 -9.42 -0.22 4.59
C ALA A 120 -8.45 -1.14 3.83
N THR A 121 -7.57 -1.78 4.60
CA THR A 121 -6.55 -2.70 4.09
C THR A 121 -7.09 -4.12 4.07
N ASP A 122 -7.17 -4.75 2.89
CA ASP A 122 -7.73 -6.10 2.72
C ASP A 122 -9.12 -6.26 3.33
N VAL A 123 -10.04 -5.38 2.99
CA VAL A 123 -11.41 -5.38 3.53
C VAL A 123 -12.44 -5.58 2.43
N ILE A 124 -12.50 -4.65 1.46
CA ILE A 124 -13.54 -4.71 0.43
C ILE A 124 -13.37 -5.87 -0.56
N ASN A 125 -12.16 -6.42 -0.65
CA ASN A 125 -11.87 -7.61 -1.46
C ASN A 125 -12.56 -8.87 -0.91
N TYR A 126 -12.91 -8.92 0.38
CA TYR A 126 -13.68 -10.02 0.97
C TYR A 126 -15.20 -9.82 0.87
N SER A 127 -15.65 -8.71 0.30
CA SER A 127 -17.06 -8.45 0.08
C SER A 127 -17.58 -9.14 -1.17
N LYS A 128 -18.82 -9.64 -1.12
CA LYS A 128 -19.56 -10.10 -2.34
C LYS A 128 -19.97 -8.94 -3.23
N THR A 129 -20.09 -7.74 -2.67
CA THR A 129 -20.48 -6.49 -3.35
C THR A 129 -19.45 -5.40 -3.06
N PRO A 130 -18.24 -5.45 -3.67
CA PRO A 130 -17.16 -4.48 -3.39
C PRO A 130 -17.57 -3.03 -3.64
N LYS A 131 -18.44 -2.80 -4.64
CA LYS A 131 -18.96 -1.46 -4.95
C LYS A 131 -19.82 -0.92 -3.80
N ASP A 132 -20.74 -1.70 -3.25
CA ASP A 132 -21.58 -1.26 -2.12
C ASP A 132 -20.73 -1.00 -0.88
N SER A 133 -19.71 -1.84 -0.66
CA SER A 133 -18.73 -1.66 0.41
C SER A 133 -17.96 -0.34 0.26
N LEU A 134 -17.52 -0.02 -0.94
CA LEU A 134 -16.80 1.23 -1.22
C LEU A 134 -17.71 2.45 -1.11
N LEU A 135 -18.97 2.38 -1.59
CA LEU A 135 -19.97 3.42 -1.41
C LEU A 135 -20.28 3.67 0.08
N HIS A 136 -20.33 2.60 0.88
CA HIS A 136 -20.53 2.73 2.31
C HIS A 136 -19.33 3.47 2.97
N LEU A 137 -18.10 3.08 2.68
CA LEU A 137 -16.90 3.78 3.16
C LEU A 137 -16.88 5.25 2.70
N HIS A 138 -17.25 5.51 1.45
CA HIS A 138 -17.42 6.89 0.95
C HIS A 138 -18.44 7.67 1.79
N SER A 139 -19.56 7.04 2.18
CA SER A 139 -20.57 7.67 3.01
C SER A 139 -20.08 8.05 4.41
N LEU A 140 -19.08 7.36 4.95
CA LEU A 140 -18.45 7.63 6.25
C LEU A 140 -17.35 8.70 6.19
N LEU A 141 -16.91 9.12 5.01
CA LEU A 141 -15.91 10.20 4.87
C LEU A 141 -16.51 11.58 5.10
N ASN A 142 -15.76 12.44 5.76
CA ASN A 142 -15.93 13.89 5.69
C ASN A 142 -15.72 14.39 4.24
N ASP A 143 -16.25 15.57 3.90
CA ASP A 143 -16.17 16.11 2.54
C ASP A 143 -14.73 16.29 2.03
N ASN A 144 -13.81 16.65 2.91
CA ASN A 144 -12.37 16.75 2.61
C ASN A 144 -11.58 15.52 3.15
N GLY A 145 -12.25 14.39 3.37
CA GLY A 145 -11.65 13.17 3.88
C GLY A 145 -10.85 12.42 2.82
N ALA A 146 -10.04 11.47 3.30
CA ALA A 146 -9.31 10.54 2.47
C ALA A 146 -9.58 9.08 2.86
N LEU A 147 -9.54 8.19 1.89
CA LEU A 147 -9.66 6.75 2.07
C LEU A 147 -8.38 6.08 1.57
N ILE A 148 -7.71 5.34 2.43
CA ILE A 148 -6.57 4.52 2.09
C ILE A 148 -7.06 3.10 1.83
N LEU A 149 -6.84 2.61 0.62
CA LEU A 149 -7.15 1.24 0.22
C LEU A 149 -5.88 0.44 -0.04
N SER A 150 -5.93 -0.82 0.33
CA SER A 150 -4.93 -1.81 -0.07
C SER A 150 -5.67 -3.07 -0.51
N LEU A 151 -5.52 -3.43 -1.78
CA LEU A 151 -6.30 -4.49 -2.41
C LEU A 151 -5.38 -5.51 -3.08
N PRO A 152 -5.73 -6.80 -3.11
CA PRO A 152 -4.94 -7.82 -3.78
C PRO A 152 -4.79 -7.54 -5.27
N SER A 153 -3.57 -7.65 -5.77
CA SER A 153 -3.21 -7.43 -7.17
C SER A 153 -3.42 -8.69 -7.99
N SER A 154 -4.20 -8.64 -9.08
CA SER A 154 -4.38 -9.78 -9.98
C SER A 154 -3.06 -10.20 -10.64
N TYR A 155 -2.16 -9.25 -10.91
CA TYR A 155 -0.83 -9.54 -11.47
C TYR A 155 -0.01 -10.50 -10.61
N TYR A 156 -0.31 -10.57 -9.32
CA TYR A 156 0.32 -11.50 -8.37
C TYR A 156 -0.55 -12.72 -8.10
N TYR A 157 -1.86 -12.53 -7.89
CA TYR A 157 -2.77 -13.58 -7.38
C TYR A 157 -3.36 -14.50 -8.46
N ASP A 158 -3.27 -14.19 -9.74
CA ASP A 158 -3.87 -15.02 -10.81
C ASP A 158 -3.37 -16.47 -10.79
N SER A 159 -2.07 -16.68 -10.50
CA SER A 159 -1.51 -18.03 -10.38
C SER A 159 -2.04 -18.78 -9.16
N ILE A 160 -2.32 -18.06 -8.06
CA ILE A 160 -2.91 -18.64 -6.85
C ILE A 160 -4.36 -19.03 -7.11
N GLU A 161 -5.12 -18.19 -7.79
CA GLU A 161 -6.53 -18.49 -8.14
C GLU A 161 -6.68 -19.71 -9.05
N LEU A 162 -5.74 -19.94 -9.95
CA LEU A 162 -5.73 -21.16 -10.76
C LEU A 162 -5.60 -22.42 -9.88
N ILE A 163 -4.81 -22.36 -8.81
CA ILE A 163 -4.66 -23.47 -7.85
C ILE A 163 -5.95 -23.60 -7.01
N LYS A 164 -6.49 -22.48 -6.49
CA LYS A 164 -7.71 -22.48 -5.67
C LYS A 164 -8.92 -23.07 -6.39
N LYS A 165 -9.06 -22.83 -7.70
CA LYS A 165 -10.13 -23.45 -8.50
C LYS A 165 -10.11 -24.98 -8.43
N ASN A 166 -8.91 -25.57 -8.35
CA ASN A 166 -8.79 -27.02 -8.20
C ASN A 166 -9.15 -27.49 -6.77
N PHE A 167 -8.91 -26.68 -5.75
CA PHE A 167 -9.37 -26.99 -4.39
C PHE A 167 -10.89 -27.05 -4.30
N ASN A 168 -11.59 -26.11 -4.95
CA ASN A 168 -13.04 -26.11 -5.04
C ASN A 168 -13.54 -27.36 -5.78
N PHE A 169 -12.88 -27.76 -6.87
CA PHE A 169 -13.21 -28.99 -7.58
C PHE A 169 -13.01 -30.26 -6.74
N LEU A 170 -11.98 -30.27 -5.89
CA LEU A 170 -11.67 -31.34 -4.95
C LEU A 170 -12.47 -31.26 -3.63
N GLU A 171 -13.39 -30.28 -3.53
CA GLU A 171 -14.23 -30.01 -2.35
C GLU A 171 -13.44 -29.82 -1.05
N LEU A 172 -12.21 -29.28 -1.15
CA LEU A 172 -11.35 -29.03 0.02
C LEU A 172 -11.85 -27.82 0.81
N SER A 173 -11.97 -28.00 2.13
CA SER A 173 -12.52 -27.01 3.05
C SER A 173 -11.45 -26.47 4.02
N PHE A 174 -11.49 -25.15 4.28
CA PHE A 174 -10.68 -24.56 5.35
C PHE A 174 -11.15 -24.97 6.78
N GLU A 175 -12.31 -25.61 6.89
CA GLU A 175 -12.86 -26.10 8.16
C GLU A 175 -12.31 -27.48 8.55
N SER A 176 -11.67 -28.18 7.62
CA SER A 176 -11.09 -29.51 7.80
C SER A 176 -9.56 -29.41 7.86
N ASN A 177 -8.95 -29.83 8.97
CA ASN A 177 -7.49 -29.89 9.07
C ASN A 177 -6.88 -30.86 8.06
N ASP A 178 -7.56 -31.98 7.77
CA ASP A 178 -7.09 -32.96 6.79
C ASP A 178 -7.08 -32.36 5.38
N ASP A 179 -8.10 -31.58 5.01
CA ASP A 179 -8.15 -30.90 3.71
C ASP A 179 -7.10 -29.81 3.60
N ILE A 180 -6.88 -29.04 4.69
CA ILE A 180 -5.81 -28.04 4.75
C ILE A 180 -4.44 -28.73 4.57
N ASP A 181 -4.19 -29.84 5.24
CA ASP A 181 -2.94 -30.57 5.16
C ASP A 181 -2.74 -31.19 3.78
N PHE A 182 -3.79 -31.75 3.19
CA PHE A 182 -3.76 -32.26 1.82
C PHE A 182 -3.43 -31.13 0.83
N ALA A 183 -4.16 -30.01 0.89
CA ALA A 183 -3.96 -28.87 0.00
C ALA A 183 -2.55 -28.25 0.15
N PHE A 184 -2.07 -28.12 1.39
CA PHE A 184 -0.72 -27.65 1.68
C PHE A 184 0.36 -28.55 1.08
N ASN A 185 0.26 -29.87 1.29
CA ASN A 185 1.21 -30.86 0.76
C ASN A 185 1.17 -30.90 -0.78
N LEU A 186 -0.03 -30.75 -1.38
CA LEU A 186 -0.18 -30.69 -2.84
C LEU A 186 0.59 -29.49 -3.41
N VAL A 187 0.42 -28.29 -2.83
CA VAL A 187 1.13 -27.09 -3.28
C VAL A 187 2.62 -27.20 -3.05
N GLN A 188 3.06 -27.72 -1.90
CA GLN A 188 4.48 -27.97 -1.63
C GLN A 188 5.11 -28.94 -2.65
N GLY A 189 4.38 -30.03 -2.98
CA GLY A 189 4.79 -30.98 -4.00
C GLY A 189 4.92 -30.33 -5.39
N LEU A 190 3.94 -29.52 -5.80
CA LEU A 190 3.98 -28.78 -7.07
C LEU A 190 5.17 -27.81 -7.13
N LEU A 191 5.45 -27.10 -6.06
CA LEU A 191 6.58 -26.17 -5.96
C LEU A 191 7.94 -26.91 -6.05
N SER A 192 8.04 -28.10 -5.48
CA SER A 192 9.28 -28.88 -5.49
C SER A 192 9.60 -29.48 -6.87
N VAL A 193 8.58 -29.91 -7.61
CA VAL A 193 8.73 -30.60 -8.91
C VAL A 193 8.74 -29.62 -10.10
N HIS A 194 8.01 -28.50 -9.98
CA HIS A 194 7.85 -27.52 -11.05
C HIS A 194 8.08 -26.06 -10.60
N PRO A 195 9.23 -25.72 -10.04
CA PRO A 195 9.50 -24.38 -9.51
C PRO A 195 9.38 -23.27 -10.57
N SER A 196 9.53 -23.60 -11.85
CA SER A 196 9.41 -22.66 -12.97
C SER A 196 7.98 -22.38 -13.41
N LYS A 197 7.00 -23.20 -13.04
CA LYS A 197 5.60 -23.08 -13.46
C LYS A 197 4.74 -22.26 -12.47
N VAL A 198 5.23 -22.08 -11.26
CA VAL A 198 4.54 -21.28 -10.24
C VAL A 198 5.22 -19.92 -10.19
N ASN A 199 4.62 -18.93 -10.83
CA ASN A 199 5.13 -17.56 -10.90
C ASN A 199 4.90 -16.77 -9.60
N ILE A 200 5.01 -17.40 -8.46
CA ILE A 200 4.90 -16.75 -7.16
C ILE A 200 6.33 -16.51 -6.66
N HIS A 201 6.85 -15.31 -6.87
CA HIS A 201 8.25 -14.95 -6.57
C HIS A 201 8.66 -15.31 -5.14
N ASP A 202 7.79 -15.03 -4.16
CA ASP A 202 8.06 -15.33 -2.75
C ASP A 202 8.15 -16.82 -2.47
N LEU A 203 7.49 -17.65 -3.29
CA LEU A 203 7.55 -19.11 -3.16
C LEU A 203 8.81 -19.70 -3.77
N LYS A 204 9.41 -19.04 -4.77
CA LYS A 204 10.67 -19.47 -5.38
C LYS A 204 11.90 -19.21 -4.51
N THR A 205 11.85 -18.13 -3.71
CA THR A 205 12.98 -17.68 -2.89
C THR A 205 12.99 -18.27 -1.49
N LYS A 206 11.80 -18.59 -0.95
CA LYS A 206 11.64 -19.30 0.32
C LYS A 206 11.11 -20.68 0.01
N GLN A 207 11.95 -21.65 0.01
CA GLN A 207 11.66 -23.06 -0.33
C GLN A 207 10.46 -23.68 0.43
N ILE A 208 9.86 -22.98 1.38
CA ILE A 208 8.74 -23.47 2.18
C ILE A 208 7.84 -22.27 2.54
N ILE A 209 6.60 -22.25 2.00
CA ILE A 209 5.53 -21.43 2.60
C ILE A 209 5.23 -22.05 3.95
N ASN A 210 5.19 -21.27 5.02
CA ASN A 210 4.65 -21.79 6.26
C ASN A 210 3.14 -22.05 6.10
N LYS A 211 2.59 -22.99 6.86
CA LYS A 211 1.18 -23.40 6.75
C LYS A 211 0.21 -22.24 6.98
N PHE A 212 0.58 -21.26 7.79
CA PHE A 212 -0.24 -20.09 8.06
C PHE A 212 -0.36 -19.16 6.83
N ASP A 213 0.77 -18.82 6.19
CA ASP A 213 0.76 -18.04 4.94
C ASP A 213 0.03 -18.79 3.82
N PHE A 214 0.14 -20.11 3.78
CA PHE A 214 -0.60 -20.96 2.86
C PHE A 214 -2.12 -20.80 3.06
N ILE A 215 -2.59 -20.98 4.30
CA ILE A 215 -4.01 -20.86 4.62
C ILE A 215 -4.54 -19.49 4.17
N TYR A 216 -3.85 -18.41 4.54
CA TYR A 216 -4.26 -17.06 4.15
C TYR A 216 -4.35 -16.88 2.63
N ARG A 217 -3.38 -17.36 1.87
CA ARG A 217 -3.31 -17.14 0.42
C ARG A 217 -4.24 -18.07 -0.37
N PHE A 218 -4.35 -19.33 0.03
CA PHE A 218 -4.98 -20.38 -0.77
C PHE A 218 -6.34 -20.84 -0.24
N MET A 219 -6.63 -20.67 1.05
CA MET A 219 -7.87 -21.19 1.65
C MET A 219 -8.89 -20.09 1.96
N THR A 220 -8.58 -18.81 1.73
CA THR A 220 -9.52 -17.70 1.92
C THR A 220 -10.76 -17.88 1.04
N PRO A 221 -12.00 -17.90 1.60
CA PRO A 221 -13.20 -18.31 0.85
C PRO A 221 -13.65 -17.29 -0.20
N VAL A 222 -13.42 -16.01 0.04
CA VAL A 222 -13.74 -14.92 -0.89
C VAL A 222 -12.55 -13.99 -0.94
N ASN A 223 -12.04 -13.70 -2.13
CA ASN A 223 -10.98 -12.72 -2.31
C ASN A 223 -11.02 -12.16 -3.73
N ASN A 224 -11.50 -10.94 -3.90
CA ASN A 224 -11.55 -10.27 -5.20
C ASN A 224 -10.18 -9.65 -5.50
N HIS A 225 -9.65 -9.92 -6.68
CA HIS A 225 -8.36 -9.38 -7.13
C HIS A 225 -8.57 -8.32 -8.20
N TYR A 226 -7.65 -7.35 -8.24
CA TYR A 226 -7.81 -6.17 -9.08
C TYR A 226 -6.61 -5.99 -10.01
N ASN A 227 -6.87 -5.72 -11.29
CA ASN A 227 -5.95 -5.06 -12.20
C ASN A 227 -6.25 -3.55 -12.24
N ILE A 228 -5.43 -2.78 -12.96
CA ILE A 228 -5.60 -1.33 -13.04
C ILE A 228 -6.97 -0.95 -13.60
N HIS A 229 -7.44 -1.60 -14.66
CA HIS A 229 -8.69 -1.20 -15.33
C HIS A 229 -9.90 -1.45 -14.44
N ASN A 230 -10.09 -2.67 -13.94
CA ASN A 230 -11.25 -2.97 -13.09
C ASN A 230 -11.21 -2.24 -11.74
N LEU A 231 -10.02 -1.90 -11.22
CA LEU A 231 -9.86 -1.05 -10.06
C LEU A 231 -10.38 0.36 -10.33
N PHE A 232 -9.96 0.98 -11.44
CA PHE A 232 -10.39 2.35 -11.77
C PHE A 232 -11.86 2.41 -12.18
N ASP A 233 -12.42 1.36 -12.78
CA ASP A 233 -13.87 1.24 -13.01
C ASP A 233 -14.63 1.23 -11.67
N LEU A 234 -14.14 0.47 -10.69
CA LEU A 234 -14.74 0.45 -9.35
C LEU A 234 -14.69 1.83 -8.69
N ILE A 235 -13.52 2.49 -8.66
CA ILE A 235 -13.32 3.81 -8.05
C ILE A 235 -14.26 4.84 -8.70
N SER A 236 -14.27 4.91 -10.02
CA SER A 236 -15.09 5.87 -10.79
C SER A 236 -16.60 5.68 -10.55
N SER A 237 -17.01 4.44 -10.31
CA SER A 237 -18.42 4.12 -10.03
C SER A 237 -18.92 4.54 -8.64
N CYS A 238 -18.03 5.08 -7.79
CA CYS A 238 -18.31 5.43 -6.39
C CYS A 238 -18.04 6.91 -6.05
N ASP A 239 -17.91 7.79 -7.03
CA ASP A 239 -17.62 9.23 -6.86
C ASP A 239 -16.39 9.48 -5.95
N LEU A 240 -15.40 8.62 -6.07
CA LEU A 240 -14.11 8.73 -5.45
C LEU A 240 -13.03 9.02 -6.51
N PHE A 241 -12.03 9.77 -6.13
CA PHE A 241 -10.96 10.20 -7.01
C PHE A 241 -9.62 9.67 -6.52
N PHE A 242 -8.89 9.03 -7.41
CA PHE A 242 -7.54 8.56 -7.14
C PHE A 242 -6.62 9.75 -6.84
N GLN A 243 -5.87 9.66 -5.74
CA GLN A 243 -4.91 10.70 -5.34
C GLN A 243 -3.47 10.28 -5.64
N ASN A 244 -3.01 9.15 -5.13
CA ASN A 244 -1.67 8.64 -5.37
C ASN A 244 -1.52 7.18 -4.99
N TRP A 245 -0.46 6.55 -5.52
CA TRP A 245 0.03 5.25 -5.09
C TRP A 245 0.88 5.37 -3.83
N ASN A 246 0.86 4.36 -2.98
CA ASN A 246 1.77 4.32 -1.82
C ASN A 246 3.25 4.24 -2.27
N TYR A 247 3.53 3.46 -3.32
CA TYR A 247 4.86 3.30 -3.91
C TYR A 247 4.81 3.55 -5.41
N ASN A 248 5.28 4.70 -5.85
CA ASN A 248 5.33 5.05 -7.28
C ASN A 248 6.25 4.11 -8.07
N SER A 249 7.27 3.56 -7.40
CA SER A 249 8.21 2.61 -8.01
C SER A 249 7.55 1.35 -8.56
N ASP A 250 6.40 0.97 -8.05
CA ASP A 250 5.69 -0.20 -8.55
C ASP A 250 5.01 0.06 -9.90
N TYR A 251 4.73 1.32 -10.21
CA TYR A 251 3.92 1.75 -11.35
C TYR A 251 4.70 2.58 -12.39
N SER A 252 5.88 3.08 -12.03
CA SER A 252 6.66 3.95 -12.91
C SER A 252 7.47 3.15 -13.93
N PRO A 253 7.39 3.47 -15.25
CA PRO A 253 8.30 2.91 -16.25
C PRO A 253 9.79 3.16 -15.94
N LYS A 254 10.11 4.32 -15.33
CA LYS A 254 11.48 4.68 -14.93
C LYS A 254 12.04 3.76 -13.83
N ALA A 255 11.16 3.08 -13.08
CA ALA A 255 11.54 2.13 -12.04
C ALA A 255 11.47 0.66 -12.49
N LEU A 256 11.23 0.37 -13.75
CA LEU A 256 11.19 -0.99 -14.29
C LEU A 256 12.52 -1.73 -14.14
N PHE A 257 13.62 -1.00 -14.34
CA PHE A 257 14.97 -1.56 -14.31
C PHE A 257 15.77 -0.90 -13.18
N TRP A 258 15.79 -1.57 -12.02
CA TRP A 258 16.51 -1.11 -10.83
C TRP A 258 18.03 -1.24 -10.96
N ASP A 259 18.50 -2.09 -11.88
CA ASP A 259 19.92 -2.33 -12.08
C ASP A 259 20.47 -1.33 -13.12
N GLU A 260 21.38 -0.45 -12.67
CA GLU A 260 22.04 0.55 -13.52
C GLU A 260 22.81 -0.05 -14.71
N ASN A 261 23.10 -1.36 -14.65
CA ASN A 261 23.78 -2.08 -15.73
C ASN A 261 22.85 -2.44 -16.89
N ILE A 262 21.51 -2.34 -16.68
CA ILE A 262 20.53 -2.57 -17.74
C ILE A 262 20.11 -1.20 -18.30
N ASN A 263 20.95 -0.64 -19.15
CA ASN A 263 20.60 0.59 -19.86
C ASN A 263 19.78 0.24 -21.11
N LEU A 264 18.48 0.41 -21.05
CA LEU A 264 17.57 0.34 -22.21
C LEU A 264 17.04 1.76 -22.53
N PRO A 265 17.89 2.64 -23.09
CA PRO A 265 17.59 4.07 -23.24
C PRO A 265 16.36 4.37 -24.10
N GLY A 266 15.85 3.41 -24.84
CA GLY A 266 14.66 3.59 -25.67
C GLY A 266 13.35 3.13 -25.04
N ILE A 267 13.37 2.42 -23.90
CA ILE A 267 12.13 1.83 -23.36
C ILE A 267 11.27 2.88 -22.67
N ILE A 268 11.88 3.81 -21.95
CA ILE A 268 11.15 4.87 -21.22
C ILE A 268 10.39 5.75 -22.22
N ASN A 269 11.04 6.17 -23.30
CA ASN A 269 10.45 7.00 -24.36
C ASN A 269 9.26 6.32 -25.06
N LYS A 270 9.10 4.98 -24.93
CA LYS A 270 7.93 4.28 -25.46
C LYS A 270 6.66 4.52 -24.65
N PHE A 271 6.79 5.04 -23.44
CA PHE A 271 5.67 5.37 -22.57
C PHE A 271 5.30 6.87 -22.59
N ASP A 272 6.10 7.77 -23.19
CA ASP A 272 5.92 9.23 -23.12
C ASP A 272 4.56 9.52 -23.69
N ASP A 273 3.93 9.43 -24.54
CA ASP A 273 2.61 9.83 -25.03
C ASP A 273 1.50 8.77 -24.77
N LYS A 274 1.71 7.85 -23.83
CA LYS A 274 0.74 6.79 -23.57
C LYS A 274 -0.26 7.18 -22.51
N ASP A 275 -1.44 6.59 -22.58
CA ASP A 275 -2.45 6.66 -21.53
C ASP A 275 -1.89 6.18 -20.18
N LEU A 276 -2.19 6.90 -19.12
CA LEU A 276 -1.62 6.66 -17.80
C LEU A 276 -2.05 5.31 -17.22
N LEU A 277 -3.32 4.94 -17.36
CA LEU A 277 -3.82 3.66 -16.85
C LEU A 277 -3.20 2.50 -17.63
N GLN A 278 -3.10 2.63 -18.96
CA GLN A 278 -2.45 1.64 -19.79
C GLN A 278 -0.94 1.53 -19.46
N THR A 279 -0.30 2.63 -19.12
CA THR A 279 1.10 2.65 -18.69
C THR A 279 1.28 1.86 -17.39
N TRP A 280 0.48 2.14 -16.36
CA TRP A 280 0.52 1.41 -15.09
C TRP A 280 0.22 -0.07 -15.25
N ASP A 281 -0.82 -0.41 -16.02
CA ASP A 281 -1.17 -1.80 -16.33
C ASP A 281 -0.01 -2.53 -17.01
N THR A 282 0.61 -1.89 -18.01
CA THR A 282 1.75 -2.46 -18.73
C THR A 282 2.97 -2.67 -17.82
N VAL A 283 3.29 -1.70 -16.95
CA VAL A 283 4.39 -1.81 -15.98
C VAL A 283 4.16 -2.98 -15.03
N LEU A 284 2.95 -3.10 -14.51
CA LEU A 284 2.59 -4.20 -13.60
C LEU A 284 2.59 -5.55 -14.30
N ASN A 285 2.12 -5.62 -15.54
CA ASN A 285 2.19 -6.85 -16.37
C ASN A 285 3.64 -7.29 -16.62
N ILE A 286 4.53 -6.35 -16.96
CA ILE A 286 5.95 -6.64 -17.15
C ILE A 286 6.59 -7.14 -15.84
N LYS A 287 6.27 -6.48 -14.72
CA LYS A 287 6.76 -6.87 -13.39
C LYS A 287 6.07 -8.10 -12.83
N GLY A 288 4.84 -8.39 -13.24
CA GLY A 288 3.95 -9.37 -12.63
C GLY A 288 4.63 -10.69 -12.26
N PRO A 289 5.36 -11.37 -13.17
CA PRO A 289 6.08 -12.60 -12.86
C PRO A 289 7.25 -12.41 -11.88
N PHE A 290 7.72 -11.19 -11.69
CA PHE A 290 8.90 -10.82 -10.89
C PHE A 290 8.56 -9.85 -9.75
N SER A 291 7.29 -9.42 -9.67
CA SER A 291 6.85 -8.44 -8.67
C SER A 291 6.75 -9.06 -7.28
N THR A 292 7.23 -8.33 -6.30
CA THR A 292 6.93 -8.58 -4.88
C THR A 292 5.66 -7.85 -4.42
N SER A 293 5.10 -7.00 -5.27
CA SER A 293 3.87 -6.23 -4.99
C SER A 293 2.64 -7.12 -5.03
N GLN A 294 2.25 -7.65 -3.87
CA GLN A 294 1.06 -8.47 -3.70
C GLN A 294 -0.22 -7.62 -3.70
N LYS A 295 -0.10 -6.31 -3.48
CA LYS A 295 -1.22 -5.40 -3.25
C LYS A 295 -1.08 -4.11 -4.03
N LEU A 296 -2.21 -3.60 -4.46
CA LEU A 296 -2.38 -2.25 -4.96
C LEU A 296 -2.76 -1.37 -3.77
N THR A 297 -1.83 -0.53 -3.30
CA THR A 297 -2.04 0.34 -2.13
C THR A 297 -2.02 1.80 -2.57
N PHE A 298 -3.09 2.52 -2.30
CA PHE A 298 -3.33 3.87 -2.82
C PHE A 298 -4.27 4.68 -1.93
N SER A 299 -4.29 5.98 -2.16
CA SER A 299 -5.24 6.89 -1.51
C SER A 299 -6.28 7.43 -2.46
N LEU A 300 -7.48 7.61 -1.95
CA LEU A 300 -8.63 8.19 -2.64
C LEU A 300 -9.13 9.41 -1.88
N ARG A 301 -9.71 10.37 -2.61
CA ARG A 301 -10.32 11.57 -2.06
C ARG A 301 -11.76 11.71 -2.53
N LYS A 302 -12.58 12.35 -1.71
CA LYS A 302 -13.96 12.71 -2.04
C LYS A 302 -14.03 13.95 -2.93
N LYS A 303 -13.06 14.85 -2.81
CA LYS A 303 -12.89 16.01 -3.69
C LYS A 303 -11.67 15.83 -4.56
N TYR A 304 -11.83 16.12 -5.83
CA TYR A 304 -10.79 16.00 -6.84
C TYR A 304 -10.21 17.35 -7.21
N ASN A 305 -8.89 17.44 -7.27
CA ASN A 305 -8.19 18.49 -7.99
C ASN A 305 -7.76 17.95 -9.37
N PRO A 306 -8.48 18.25 -10.46
CA PRO A 306 -8.21 17.66 -11.77
C PRO A 306 -6.83 18.03 -12.34
N ASN A 307 -6.23 19.10 -11.85
CA ASN A 307 -4.93 19.56 -12.30
C ASN A 307 -3.78 18.90 -11.54
N PHE A 308 -4.05 18.26 -10.39
CA PHE A 308 -3.00 17.77 -9.51
C PHE A 308 -2.05 16.76 -10.19
N MET A 309 -2.59 15.75 -10.88
CA MET A 309 -1.76 14.78 -11.60
C MET A 309 -1.04 15.39 -12.80
N LYS A 310 -1.68 16.37 -13.49
CA LYS A 310 -1.02 17.11 -14.59
C LYS A 310 0.10 18.00 -14.08
N ASP A 311 -0.16 18.72 -12.99
CA ASP A 311 0.83 19.58 -12.34
C ASP A 311 2.06 18.79 -11.90
N LEU A 312 1.82 17.57 -11.44
CA LEU A 312 2.85 16.64 -11.04
C LEU A 312 3.75 16.23 -12.21
N ILE A 313 3.13 15.70 -13.26
CA ILE A 313 3.84 15.21 -14.45
C ILE A 313 4.64 16.34 -15.10
N ASN A 314 4.10 17.56 -15.07
CA ASN A 314 4.71 18.75 -15.64
C ASN A 314 5.66 19.48 -14.68
N HIS A 315 5.86 19.00 -13.45
CA HIS A 315 6.64 19.69 -12.42
C HIS A 315 6.27 21.16 -12.27
N ASP A 316 4.97 21.44 -12.06
CA ASP A 316 4.45 22.79 -11.93
C ASP A 316 5.25 23.61 -10.90
N ASP A 317 5.49 24.89 -11.21
CA ASP A 317 6.30 25.78 -10.36
C ASP A 317 5.68 26.07 -8.99
N SER A 318 4.37 25.82 -8.81
CA SER A 318 3.67 25.94 -7.53
C SER A 318 3.91 24.76 -6.57
N LEU A 319 4.59 23.69 -7.02
CA LEU A 319 4.86 22.55 -6.18
C LEU A 319 6.02 22.81 -5.22
N ILE A 320 5.79 22.42 -3.97
CA ILE A 320 6.83 22.36 -2.94
C ILE A 320 7.24 20.91 -2.76
N TYR A 321 8.51 20.64 -2.90
CA TYR A 321 9.08 19.31 -2.77
C TYR A 321 9.61 19.09 -1.35
N ILE A 322 9.45 17.89 -0.84
CA ILE A 322 9.96 17.48 0.45
C ILE A 322 10.40 16.02 0.41
N ARG A 323 11.47 15.73 1.11
CA ARG A 323 11.89 14.36 1.38
C ARG A 323 11.07 13.80 2.53
N PRO A 324 10.39 12.64 2.37
CA PRO A 324 9.84 11.90 3.52
C PRO A 324 10.96 11.52 4.50
N ASN A 325 10.60 11.22 5.75
CA ASN A 325 11.56 10.79 6.78
C ASN A 325 12.08 9.36 6.52
N HIS A 326 12.80 9.18 5.41
CA HIS A 326 13.45 7.92 5.08
C HIS A 326 14.82 7.82 5.73
N ILE A 327 15.21 6.60 6.09
CA ILE A 327 16.55 6.35 6.62
C ILE A 327 17.54 6.41 5.44
N ILE A 328 18.37 7.45 5.42
CA ILE A 328 19.51 7.54 4.51
C ILE A 328 20.74 7.01 5.27
N GLN A 329 21.23 5.84 4.87
CA GLN A 329 22.53 5.35 5.34
C GLN A 329 23.64 5.88 4.44
N LYS A 330 24.62 6.57 5.04
CA LYS A 330 25.86 6.90 4.35
C LYS A 330 26.72 5.63 4.24
N ASN A 331 27.08 5.25 3.04
CA ASN A 331 28.05 4.19 2.79
C ASN A 331 29.46 4.72 3.10
N PRO A 332 30.44 3.88 3.56
CA PRO A 332 31.83 4.28 3.74
C PRO A 332 32.50 4.87 2.48
N THR A 333 31.95 4.58 1.29
CA THR A 333 32.42 5.09 -0.02
C THR A 333 31.80 6.42 -0.44
N MET A 334 31.09 7.13 0.45
CA MET A 334 30.39 8.40 0.20
C MET A 334 29.14 8.34 -0.69
N THR A 335 28.75 7.23 -1.27
CA THR A 335 27.48 7.09 -1.95
C THR A 335 26.36 6.90 -0.91
N ALA A 336 25.33 7.76 -0.97
CA ALA A 336 24.17 7.61 -0.11
C ALA A 336 23.34 6.41 -0.59
N THR A 337 23.06 5.46 0.29
CA THR A 337 22.15 4.36 -0.01
C THR A 337 20.76 4.75 0.47
N PHE A 338 19.81 4.78 -0.45
CA PHE A 338 18.42 5.07 -0.13
C PHE A 338 17.68 3.77 0.18
N PHE A 339 16.98 3.77 1.31
CA PHE A 339 16.02 2.71 1.64
C PHE A 339 14.61 3.24 1.33
N SER A 340 13.99 2.69 0.28
CA SER A 340 12.57 2.92 0.09
C SER A 340 11.77 2.18 1.16
N ARG A 341 10.51 2.53 1.35
CA ARG A 341 9.56 1.83 2.24
C ARG A 341 9.41 0.34 1.93
N THR A 342 9.78 -0.09 0.72
CA THR A 342 9.71 -1.47 0.23
C THR A 342 10.89 -2.35 0.64
N ASN A 343 11.79 -1.89 1.51
CA ASN A 343 13.06 -2.55 1.85
C ASN A 343 14.05 -2.72 0.68
N TYR A 344 13.80 -2.10 -0.47
CA TYR A 344 14.77 -2.08 -1.55
C TYR A 344 15.88 -1.09 -1.24
N LYS A 345 17.12 -1.55 -1.32
CA LYS A 345 18.30 -0.71 -1.23
C LYS A 345 18.66 -0.21 -2.62
N ARG A 346 18.78 1.10 -2.76
CA ARG A 346 19.29 1.71 -3.98
C ARG A 346 20.44 2.65 -3.64
N THR A 347 21.49 2.58 -4.46
CA THR A 347 22.56 3.58 -4.41
C THR A 347 22.10 4.82 -5.18
N LEU A 348 22.11 5.96 -4.53
CA LEU A 348 21.80 7.25 -5.16
C LEU A 348 22.98 7.71 -6.01
N LYS A 349 22.68 8.35 -7.13
CA LYS A 349 23.65 9.15 -7.87
C LYS A 349 24.01 10.40 -7.09
N GLU A 350 25.13 11.03 -7.40
CA GLU A 350 25.58 12.22 -6.68
C GLU A 350 24.60 13.38 -6.77
N ASP A 351 24.01 13.59 -7.95
CA ASP A 351 22.96 14.60 -8.21
C ASP A 351 21.68 14.33 -7.40
N GLU A 352 21.23 13.07 -7.35
CA GLU A 352 20.08 12.65 -6.55
C GLU A 352 20.33 12.87 -5.05
N ALA A 353 21.51 12.49 -4.56
CA ALA A 353 21.90 12.68 -3.17
C ALA A 353 21.96 14.16 -2.77
N ALA A 354 22.47 15.02 -3.66
CA ALA A 354 22.53 16.47 -3.46
C ALA A 354 21.11 17.07 -3.33
N ILE A 355 20.20 16.73 -4.25
CA ILE A 355 18.80 17.18 -4.18
C ILE A 355 18.12 16.67 -2.90
N LEU A 356 18.26 15.40 -2.55
CA LEU A 356 17.64 14.86 -1.32
C LEU A 356 18.17 15.51 -0.04
N ALA A 357 19.42 15.94 -0.02
CA ALA A 357 19.97 16.69 1.10
C ALA A 357 19.29 18.05 1.28
N LEU A 358 19.06 18.77 0.18
CA LEU A 358 18.33 20.05 0.16
C LEU A 358 16.86 19.89 0.57
N LEU A 359 16.22 18.79 0.18
CA LEU A 359 14.82 18.48 0.49
C LEU A 359 14.59 17.98 1.92
N SER A 360 15.58 18.08 2.81
CA SER A 360 15.37 17.92 4.26
C SER A 360 14.43 18.99 4.82
N GLN A 361 14.27 20.10 4.11
CA GLN A 361 13.27 21.13 4.35
C GLN A 361 12.43 21.33 3.08
N PRO A 362 11.14 21.72 3.22
CA PRO A 362 10.30 22.03 2.08
C PRO A 362 10.93 23.08 1.18
N THR A 363 11.01 22.80 -0.13
CA THR A 363 11.75 23.65 -1.06
C THR A 363 11.05 23.68 -2.43
N SER A 364 10.86 24.87 -2.99
CA SER A 364 10.30 25.05 -4.34
C SER A 364 11.33 24.70 -5.43
N LYS A 365 10.85 24.35 -6.62
CA LYS A 365 11.67 24.09 -7.79
C LYS A 365 12.62 25.25 -8.12
N ASN A 366 12.10 26.49 -8.05
CA ASN A 366 12.89 27.69 -8.29
C ASN A 366 14.02 27.89 -7.29
N ASN A 367 13.83 27.50 -6.02
CA ASN A 367 14.88 27.53 -5.04
C ASN A 367 15.92 26.41 -5.28
N LEU A 368 15.49 25.23 -5.68
CA LEU A 368 16.41 24.15 -6.04
C LEU A 368 17.31 24.56 -7.22
N LEU A 369 16.76 25.18 -8.28
CA LEU A 369 17.55 25.70 -9.40
C LEU A 369 18.61 26.71 -8.95
N LYS A 370 18.24 27.63 -8.03
CA LYS A 370 19.19 28.62 -7.49
C LYS A 370 20.30 27.99 -6.66
N LEU A 371 19.98 26.97 -5.88
CA LEU A 371 20.92 26.34 -4.95
C LEU A 371 21.89 25.38 -5.66
N THR A 372 21.44 24.74 -6.74
CA THR A 372 22.22 23.70 -7.43
C THR A 372 22.93 24.20 -8.67
N GLY A 373 22.38 25.24 -9.31
CA GLY A 373 22.89 25.71 -10.62
C GLY A 373 22.57 24.79 -11.79
N TYR A 374 21.71 23.76 -11.59
CA TYR A 374 21.26 22.89 -12.67
C TYR A 374 20.39 23.66 -13.67
N SER A 375 20.36 23.20 -14.92
CA SER A 375 19.33 23.61 -15.87
C SER A 375 17.95 23.07 -15.45
N LEU A 376 16.90 23.65 -16.01
CA LEU A 376 15.54 23.21 -15.74
C LEU A 376 15.33 21.73 -16.12
N ASP A 377 15.87 21.32 -17.27
CA ASP A 377 15.72 19.96 -17.77
C ASP A 377 16.47 18.94 -16.89
N GLU A 378 17.70 19.27 -16.46
CA GLU A 378 18.46 18.42 -15.55
C GLU A 378 17.73 18.26 -14.19
N LEU A 379 17.23 19.35 -13.63
CA LEU A 379 16.50 19.28 -12.37
C LEU A 379 15.21 18.47 -12.51
N ASN A 380 14.42 18.68 -13.55
CA ASN A 380 13.20 17.91 -13.81
C ASN A 380 13.50 16.41 -13.94
N ASP A 381 14.55 16.03 -14.66
CA ASP A 381 14.95 14.62 -14.77
C ASP A 381 15.35 14.01 -13.41
N ILE A 382 16.06 14.76 -12.57
CA ILE A 382 16.41 14.31 -11.21
C ILE A 382 15.15 14.16 -10.34
N LEU A 383 14.25 15.15 -10.35
CA LEU A 383 13.00 15.11 -9.58
C LEU A 383 12.10 13.94 -10.04
N ASP A 384 12.01 13.71 -11.33
CA ASP A 384 11.29 12.58 -11.92
C ASP A 384 11.83 11.23 -11.43
N ARG A 385 13.16 11.07 -11.44
CA ARG A 385 13.78 9.85 -10.92
C ARG A 385 13.51 9.66 -9.44
N LEU A 386 13.70 10.70 -8.64
CA LEU A 386 13.47 10.65 -7.20
C LEU A 386 12.00 10.36 -6.87
N TRP A 387 11.06 10.95 -7.62
CA TRP A 387 9.64 10.67 -7.46
C TRP A 387 9.28 9.25 -7.89
N ALA A 388 9.82 8.77 -9.02
CA ALA A 388 9.62 7.42 -9.51
C ALA A 388 10.03 6.36 -8.47
N TYR A 389 11.00 6.66 -7.62
CA TYR A 389 11.45 5.78 -6.53
C TYR A 389 10.77 6.07 -5.18
N SER A 390 9.77 6.93 -5.15
CA SER A 390 9.10 7.38 -3.92
C SER A 390 10.06 8.03 -2.90
N ALA A 391 11.15 8.63 -3.41
CA ALA A 391 12.17 9.28 -2.59
C ALA A 391 11.78 10.71 -2.19
N ILE A 392 10.84 11.31 -2.90
CA ILE A 392 10.30 12.64 -2.62
C ILE A 392 8.78 12.63 -2.62
N SER A 393 8.22 13.58 -1.89
CA SER A 393 6.81 13.98 -1.95
C SER A 393 6.75 15.45 -2.33
N TYR A 394 5.56 15.93 -2.65
CA TYR A 394 5.29 17.32 -2.97
C TYR A 394 3.90 17.70 -2.47
N TYR A 395 3.68 18.99 -2.35
CA TYR A 395 2.37 19.57 -2.01
C TYR A 395 2.26 20.95 -2.65
N LYS A 396 1.04 21.52 -2.67
CA LYS A 396 0.79 22.91 -3.01
C LYS A 396 0.61 23.74 -1.73
N GLU A 397 1.23 24.91 -1.68
CA GLU A 397 0.96 25.91 -0.65
C GLU A 397 -0.36 26.61 -0.84
#